data_5cfb6de0239612883f6fcc1cf382d30a
#
_entry.id   5cfb6de0239612883f6fcc1cf382d30a
#
_cell.length_a   1.000
_cell.length_b   1.000
_cell.length_c   1.000
_cell.angle_alpha   90.00
_cell.angle_beta   90.00
_cell.angle_gamma   90.00
#
_symmetry.space_group_name_H-M   'P 1'
#
loop_
_entity.id
_entity.type
_entity.pdbx_description
1 polymer ?
#
loop_
_entity_poly.entity_id
_entity_poly.type
_entity_poly.pdbx_seq_one_letter_code
_entity_poly.pdbx_strand_id
1 'polypeptide(L)' 'MPDLHDADTLLAYYSDSYKDDRGYRPRNVTPEQAQDVKWLRHQLWILTGSAHYLD' A
#
# COMPACT_ATOMS: atom_id res chain seq x y z
N MET A 1 -10.81 10.48 -6.32
CA MET A 1 -9.87 9.45 -6.79
C MET A 1 -8.64 9.46 -5.90
N PRO A 2 -8.16 8.31 -5.48
CA PRO A 2 -6.91 8.28 -4.72
C PRO A 2 -5.74 8.70 -5.58
N ASP A 3 -4.81 9.41 -4.98
CA ASP A 3 -3.57 9.80 -5.67
C ASP A 3 -2.57 8.65 -5.55
N LEU A 4 -2.43 7.87 -6.62
CA LEU A 4 -1.52 6.72 -6.64
C LEU A 4 -0.05 7.13 -6.81
N HIS A 5 0.22 8.43 -6.85
CA HIS A 5 1.58 8.97 -6.91
C HIS A 5 2.03 9.59 -5.59
N ASP A 6 1.16 9.58 -4.59
CA ASP A 6 1.45 10.13 -3.27
C ASP A 6 1.72 8.98 -2.29
N ALA A 7 2.94 8.91 -1.79
CA ALA A 7 3.33 7.83 -0.87
C ALA A 7 2.48 7.82 0.40
N ASP A 8 2.14 8.98 0.95
CA ASP A 8 1.32 9.06 2.15
C ASP A 8 -0.07 8.46 1.91
N THR A 9 -0.69 8.79 0.78
CA THR A 9 -1.99 8.24 0.40
C THR A 9 -1.90 6.73 0.20
N LEU A 10 -0.88 6.27 -0.52
CA LEU A 10 -0.70 4.85 -0.77
C LEU A 10 -0.43 4.09 0.52
N LEU A 11 0.35 4.67 1.42
CA LEU A 11 0.63 4.04 2.71
C LEU A 11 -0.65 3.86 3.52
N ALA A 12 -1.53 4.86 3.51
CA ALA A 12 -2.82 4.77 4.20
C ALA A 12 -3.67 3.65 3.61
N TYR A 13 -3.77 3.56 2.29
CA TYR A 13 -4.50 2.48 1.62
C TYR A 13 -3.90 1.12 1.91
N TYR A 14 -2.58 1.02 1.86
CA TYR A 14 -1.89 -0.23 2.17
C TYR A 14 -2.17 -0.66 3.61
N SER A 15 -2.06 0.25 4.56
CA SER A 15 -2.33 -0.03 5.96
C SER A 15 -3.75 -0.51 6.18
N ASP A 16 -4.74 0.17 5.58
CA ASP A 16 -6.14 -0.21 5.70
C ASP A 16 -6.43 -1.56 5.06
N SER A 17 -5.91 -1.79 3.86
CA SER A 17 -6.11 -3.06 3.15
C SER A 17 -5.45 -4.21 3.89
N TYR A 18 -4.27 -3.98 4.43
CA TYR A 18 -3.55 -4.97 5.22
C TYR A 18 -4.34 -5.35 6.47
N LYS A 19 -4.90 -4.35 7.17
CA LYS A 19 -5.70 -4.59 8.35
C LYS A 19 -6.96 -5.39 8.02
N ASP A 20 -7.62 -5.07 6.91
CA ASP A 20 -8.81 -5.80 6.48
C ASP A 20 -8.49 -7.26 6.17
N ASP A 21 -7.34 -7.51 5.56
CA ASP A 21 -6.94 -8.87 5.18
C ASP A 21 -6.42 -9.68 6.37
N ARG A 22 -5.65 -9.06 7.26
CA ARG A 22 -4.91 -9.77 8.30
C ARG A 22 -5.38 -9.48 9.72
N GLY A 23 -6.25 -8.50 9.90
CA GLY A 23 -6.78 -8.16 11.22
C GLY A 23 -5.89 -7.24 12.04
N TYR A 24 -4.74 -6.83 11.52
CA TYR A 24 -3.84 -5.89 12.17
C TYR A 24 -3.05 -5.10 11.13
N ARG A 25 -2.54 -3.94 11.53
CA ARG A 25 -1.78 -3.08 10.62
C ARG A 25 -0.35 -3.58 10.44
N PRO A 26 0.29 -3.30 9.29
CA PRO A 26 1.65 -3.75 9.04
C PRO A 26 2.64 -3.07 10.01
N ARG A 27 3.61 -3.83 10.51
CA ARG A 27 4.56 -3.35 11.51
C ARG A 27 6.00 -3.24 10.99
N ASN A 28 6.30 -3.93 9.90
CA ASN A 28 7.67 -4.05 9.40
C ASN A 28 7.96 -3.16 8.21
N VAL A 29 7.19 -2.08 8.07
CA VAL A 29 7.40 -1.12 6.99
C VAL A 29 8.51 -0.16 7.41
N THR A 30 9.61 -0.15 6.66
CA THR A 30 10.71 0.77 6.92
C THR A 30 10.35 2.18 6.44
N PRO A 31 11.02 3.23 6.97
CA PRO A 31 10.79 4.58 6.45
C PRO A 31 11.03 4.71 4.95
N GLU A 32 11.98 3.97 4.42
CA GLU A 32 12.28 3.96 2.99
C GLU A 32 11.10 3.38 2.20
N GLN A 33 10.56 2.25 2.67
CA GLN A 33 9.40 1.62 2.05
C GLN A 33 8.15 2.50 2.14
N ALA A 34 7.98 3.20 3.26
CA ALA A 34 6.83 4.09 3.46
C ALA A 34 6.83 5.27 2.49
N GLN A 35 7.98 5.59 1.90
CA GLN A 35 8.11 6.66 0.93
C GLN A 35 8.27 6.16 -0.51
N ASP A 36 8.28 4.84 -0.69
CA ASP A 36 8.49 4.23 -2.01
C ASP A 36 7.14 3.93 -2.67
N VAL A 37 6.76 4.80 -3.60
CA VAL A 37 5.49 4.69 -4.32
C VAL A 37 5.39 3.35 -5.05
N LYS A 38 6.46 2.93 -5.73
CA LYS A 38 6.45 1.67 -6.48
C LYS A 38 6.24 0.47 -5.56
N TRP A 39 6.93 0.45 -4.43
CA TRP A 39 6.80 -0.63 -3.46
C TRP A 39 5.38 -0.67 -2.89
N LEU A 40 4.83 0.48 -2.52
CA LEU A 40 3.48 0.57 -1.96
C LEU A 40 2.43 0.10 -2.96
N ARG A 41 2.56 0.51 -4.22
CA ARG A 41 1.64 0.07 -5.28
C ARG A 41 1.74 -1.44 -5.48
N HIS A 42 2.95 -1.98 -5.45
CA HIS A 42 3.17 -3.42 -5.58
C HIS A 42 2.51 -4.18 -4.43
N GLN A 43 2.65 -3.69 -3.20
CA GLN A 43 2.04 -4.31 -2.03
C GLN A 43 0.52 -4.26 -2.11
N LEU A 44 -0.04 -3.15 -2.54
CA LEU A 44 -1.49 -3.04 -2.73
C LEU A 44 -2.00 -4.02 -3.78
N TRP A 45 -1.26 -4.18 -4.86
CA TRP A 45 -1.61 -5.18 -5.89
C TRP A 45 -1.64 -6.59 -5.29
N ILE A 46 -0.63 -6.96 -4.52
CA ILE A 46 -0.57 -8.28 -3.88
C ILE A 46 -1.75 -8.49 -2.94
N LEU A 47 -2.07 -7.49 -2.12
CA LEU A 47 -3.13 -7.59 -1.12
C LEU A 47 -4.52 -7.63 -1.75
N THR A 48 -4.75 -6.80 -2.74
CA THR A 48 -6.10 -6.64 -3.32
C THR A 48 -6.31 -7.46 -4.58
N GLY A 49 -5.23 -7.91 -5.22
CA GLY A 49 -5.29 -8.60 -6.50
C GLY A 49 -5.73 -7.70 -7.65
N SER A 50 -5.75 -6.39 -7.45
CA SER A 50 -6.24 -5.44 -8.44
C SER A 50 -5.10 -4.91 -9.32
N ALA A 51 -5.20 -5.14 -10.62
CA ALA A 51 -4.24 -4.61 -11.59
C ALA A 51 -4.25 -3.08 -11.65
N HIS A 52 -5.26 -2.44 -11.03
CA HIS A 52 -5.34 -0.99 -10.95
C HIS A 52 -4.11 -0.36 -10.31
N TYR A 53 -3.48 -1.07 -9.38
CA TYR A 53 -2.28 -0.60 -8.70
C TYR A 53 -0.99 -0.87 -9.46
N LEU A 54 -1.04 -1.61 -10.54
CA LEU A 54 0.11 -1.81 -11.42
C LEU A 54 0.20 -0.69 -12.46
N ASP A 55 1.40 -0.41 -12.91
CA ASP A 55 1.58 0.52 -14.03
C ASP A 55 1.17 -0.11 -15.35
#